data_1ccf2d0248e4e10182e2b2e3bfc367c2
#
_entry.id   1ccf2d0248e4e10182e2b2e3bfc367c2
#
_cell.length_a   1.000
_cell.length_b   1.000
_cell.length_c   1.000
_cell.angle_alpha   90.00
_cell.angle_beta   90.00
_cell.angle_gamma   90.00
#
_symmetry.space_group_name_H-M   'P 1'
#
loop_
_entity.id
_entity.type
_entity.pdbx_description
1 polymer ?
#
loop_
_entity_poly.entity_id
_entity_poly.type
_entity_poly.pdbx_seq_one_letter_code
_entity_poly.pdbx_strand_id
1 'polypeptide(L)'
;KQSEMDRQKLQREIYEIEKTLKKLVRQIDTQKKLRKKRCKNIGVVGYTNAGKSTLFNRLTRAGVLVEDKLFATLDSTSRSLQLSNGKEAVISDTVGFISNLPHHLVASFRATLKEAEEADFLVHVADISDEDFQKHMADVETVLKSIGADHIPHILVFNKIDKVSEAEIENIQRSYPDAQFISAATGRNIDKFLLEMGERLHPSGKISLLIPLSGQKLIHNIH
;
A
#
# COMPACT_ATOMS: atom_id res chain seq x y z
N LYS A 1 6.27 54.35 -13.97
CA LYS A 1 5.03 54.30 -13.17
C LYS A 1 4.15 53.10 -13.55
N GLN A 2 3.86 52.86 -14.85
CA GLN A 2 3.03 51.71 -15.28
C GLN A 2 3.65 50.36 -14.89
N SER A 3 4.95 50.16 -15.17
CA SER A 3 5.65 48.89 -14.87
C SER A 3 5.74 48.59 -13.36
N GLU A 4 5.75 49.61 -12.52
CA GLU A 4 5.81 49.49 -11.07
C GLU A 4 4.47 49.09 -10.47
N MET A 5 3.38 49.63 -11.02
CA MET A 5 2.01 49.23 -10.67
C MET A 5 1.71 47.78 -11.10
N ASP A 6 2.19 47.38 -12.29
CA ASP A 6 2.02 45.99 -12.76
C ASP A 6 2.81 45.02 -11.89
N ARG A 7 4.01 45.37 -11.45
CA ARG A 7 4.82 44.59 -10.53
C ARG A 7 4.16 44.44 -9.16
N GLN A 8 3.59 45.50 -8.62
CA GLN A 8 2.87 45.45 -7.35
C GLN A 8 1.60 44.61 -7.43
N LYS A 9 0.89 44.66 -8.58
CA LYS A 9 -0.28 43.83 -8.83
C LYS A 9 0.09 42.34 -8.88
N LEU A 10 1.15 42.00 -9.61
CA LEU A 10 1.66 40.63 -9.68
C LEU A 10 2.09 40.11 -8.29
N GLN A 11 2.77 40.91 -7.50
CA GLN A 11 3.16 40.53 -6.14
C GLN A 11 1.96 40.23 -5.23
N ARG A 12 0.90 41.02 -5.36
CA ARG A 12 -0.35 40.79 -4.62
C ARG A 12 -1.03 39.49 -5.06
N GLU A 13 -1.08 39.23 -6.36
CA GLU A 13 -1.65 37.98 -6.89
C GLU A 13 -0.86 36.76 -6.44
N ILE A 14 0.49 36.81 -6.48
CA ILE A 14 1.35 35.76 -5.96
C ILE A 14 1.07 35.50 -4.47
N TYR A 15 0.99 36.56 -3.66
CA TYR A 15 0.71 36.45 -2.22
C TYR A 15 -0.67 35.79 -1.94
N GLU A 16 -1.73 36.18 -2.67
CA GLU A 16 -3.05 35.57 -2.52
C GLU A 16 -3.09 34.10 -2.96
N ILE A 17 -2.35 33.75 -4.03
CA ILE A 17 -2.20 32.36 -4.48
C ILE A 17 -1.46 31.54 -3.42
N GLU A 18 -0.34 32.03 -2.88
CA GLU A 18 0.39 31.35 -1.81
C GLU A 18 -0.44 31.14 -0.54
N LYS A 19 -1.22 32.14 -0.17
CA LYS A 19 -2.13 32.08 0.97
C LYS A 19 -3.24 31.04 0.76
N THR A 20 -3.79 30.99 -0.45
CA THR A 20 -4.80 30.01 -0.84
C THR A 20 -4.21 28.61 -0.85
N LEU A 21 -3.01 28.44 -1.40
CA LEU A 21 -2.28 27.19 -1.41
C LEU A 21 -2.03 26.68 0.01
N LYS A 22 -1.55 27.53 0.92
CA LYS A 22 -1.35 27.19 2.34
C LYS A 22 -2.65 26.75 3.01
N LYS A 23 -3.77 27.37 2.68
CA LYS A 23 -5.09 27.00 3.22
C LYS A 23 -5.53 25.63 2.71
N LEU A 24 -5.37 25.36 1.40
CA LEU A 24 -5.68 24.07 0.79
C LEU A 24 -4.81 22.94 1.37
N VAL A 25 -3.50 23.17 1.50
CA VAL A 25 -2.58 22.19 2.12
C VAL A 25 -3.04 21.85 3.55
N ARG A 26 -3.37 22.84 4.37
CA ARG A 26 -3.90 22.60 5.72
C ARG A 26 -5.22 21.83 5.73
N GLN A 27 -6.12 22.11 4.80
CA GLN A 27 -7.37 21.36 4.66
C GLN A 27 -7.13 19.90 4.28
N ILE A 28 -6.23 19.66 3.32
CA ILE A 28 -5.82 18.31 2.90
C ILE A 28 -5.21 17.55 4.08
N ASP A 29 -4.28 18.18 4.83
CA ASP A 29 -3.65 17.58 6.01
C ASP A 29 -4.67 17.25 7.11
N THR A 30 -5.63 18.13 7.32
CA THR A 30 -6.71 17.89 8.30
C THR A 30 -7.62 16.74 7.86
N GLN A 31 -7.98 16.67 6.58
CA GLN A 31 -8.75 15.56 6.03
C GLN A 31 -7.97 14.23 6.07
N LYS A 32 -6.68 14.26 5.74
CA LYS A 32 -5.77 13.09 5.89
C LYS A 32 -5.73 12.60 7.34
N LYS A 33 -5.58 13.51 8.31
CA LYS A 33 -5.57 13.17 9.75
C LYS A 33 -6.89 12.56 10.22
N LEU A 34 -8.03 13.07 9.74
CA LEU A 34 -9.35 12.51 10.07
C LEU A 34 -9.57 11.13 9.43
N ARG A 35 -9.06 10.92 8.19
CA ARG A 35 -9.09 9.61 7.52
C ARG A 35 -8.18 8.60 8.23
N LYS A 36 -6.94 8.99 8.61
CA LYS A 36 -6.01 8.13 9.41
C LYS A 36 -6.62 7.63 10.72
N LYS A 37 -7.52 8.40 11.34
CA LYS A 37 -8.22 7.96 12.55
C LYS A 37 -9.33 6.92 12.29
N ARG A 38 -9.85 6.83 11.07
CA ARG A 38 -11.00 5.98 10.72
C ARG A 38 -10.64 4.78 9.86
N CYS A 39 -9.66 4.91 8.97
CA CYS A 39 -9.27 3.87 8.02
C CYS A 39 -7.77 3.66 8.06
N LYS A 40 -7.34 2.39 7.97
CA LYS A 40 -5.93 2.03 7.80
C LYS A 40 -5.47 2.28 6.38
N ASN A 41 -4.24 2.77 6.22
CA ASN A 41 -3.62 2.98 4.91
C ASN A 41 -2.72 1.78 4.56
N ILE A 42 -2.93 1.23 3.39
CA ILE A 42 -2.18 0.10 2.84
C ILE A 42 -1.36 0.60 1.66
N GLY A 43 -0.05 0.47 1.71
CA GLY A 43 0.84 0.75 0.59
C GLY A 43 1.17 -0.54 -0.17
N VAL A 44 0.98 -0.55 -1.49
CA VAL A 44 1.42 -1.68 -2.33
C VAL A 44 2.82 -1.37 -2.84
N VAL A 45 3.81 -2.15 -2.42
CA VAL A 45 5.22 -1.98 -2.79
C VAL A 45 5.74 -3.22 -3.51
N GLY A 46 6.81 -3.09 -4.25
CA GLY A 46 7.40 -4.20 -4.97
C GLY A 46 8.16 -3.75 -6.21
N TYR A 47 8.92 -4.66 -6.79
CA TYR A 47 9.72 -4.38 -7.98
C TYR A 47 8.84 -4.01 -9.18
N THR A 48 9.43 -3.33 -10.19
CA THR A 48 8.69 -3.04 -11.43
C THR A 48 8.20 -4.33 -12.08
N ASN A 49 7.02 -4.29 -12.69
CA ASN A 49 6.38 -5.44 -13.33
C ASN A 49 6.02 -6.63 -12.40
N ALA A 50 6.12 -6.49 -11.08
CA ALA A 50 5.65 -7.52 -10.14
C ALA A 50 4.11 -7.70 -10.14
N GLY A 51 3.37 -6.81 -10.82
CA GLY A 51 1.92 -6.86 -10.94
C GLY A 51 1.16 -6.08 -9.86
N LYS A 52 1.78 -5.04 -9.27
CA LYS A 52 1.16 -4.17 -8.26
C LYS A 52 -0.12 -3.52 -8.74
N SER A 53 -0.10 -2.85 -9.89
CA SER A 53 -1.27 -2.17 -10.46
C SER A 53 -2.36 -3.16 -10.86
N THR A 54 -1.99 -4.36 -11.32
CA THR A 54 -2.95 -5.45 -11.58
C THR A 54 -3.64 -5.89 -10.30
N LEU A 55 -2.87 -6.08 -9.21
CA LEU A 55 -3.41 -6.42 -7.90
C LEU A 55 -4.30 -5.30 -7.37
N PHE A 56 -3.83 -4.06 -7.44
CA PHE A 56 -4.60 -2.89 -7.03
C PHE A 56 -5.95 -2.81 -7.76
N ASN A 57 -5.97 -2.96 -9.08
CA ASN A 57 -7.20 -2.96 -9.88
C ASN A 57 -8.14 -4.09 -9.48
N ARG A 58 -7.59 -5.27 -9.24
CA ARG A 58 -8.36 -6.45 -8.81
C ARG A 58 -9.05 -6.21 -7.47
N LEU A 59 -8.32 -5.64 -6.51
CA LEU A 59 -8.81 -5.39 -5.16
C LEU A 59 -9.83 -4.25 -5.11
N THR A 60 -9.63 -3.20 -5.89
CA THR A 60 -10.46 -1.98 -5.85
C THR A 60 -11.53 -1.93 -6.92
N ARG A 61 -11.56 -2.90 -7.84
CA ARG A 61 -12.39 -2.89 -9.06
C ARG A 61 -12.19 -1.61 -9.90
N ALA A 62 -11.03 -1.00 -9.78
CA ALA A 62 -10.65 0.20 -10.51
C ALA A 62 -10.10 -0.19 -11.88
N GLY A 63 -10.34 0.63 -12.90
CA GLY A 63 -9.77 0.47 -14.24
C GLY A 63 -8.51 1.30 -14.44
N VAL A 64 -7.54 1.21 -13.52
CA VAL A 64 -6.24 1.88 -13.70
C VAL A 64 -5.48 1.20 -14.83
N LEU A 65 -4.85 2.00 -15.69
CA LEU A 65 -4.08 1.51 -16.84
C LEU A 65 -2.96 0.57 -16.35
N VAL A 66 -3.00 -0.67 -16.81
CA VAL A 66 -1.97 -1.66 -16.55
C VAL A 66 -1.15 -1.82 -17.82
N GLU A 67 0.11 -1.42 -17.78
CA GLU A 67 1.05 -1.64 -18.88
C GLU A 67 2.19 -2.55 -18.42
N ASP A 68 2.61 -3.46 -19.29
CA ASP A 68 3.79 -4.32 -19.10
C ASP A 68 5.08 -3.53 -19.40
N LYS A 69 5.23 -2.37 -18.74
CA LYS A 69 6.38 -1.48 -18.90
C LYS A 69 6.94 -1.13 -17.52
N LEU A 70 8.25 -0.83 -17.51
CA LEU A 70 8.90 -0.25 -16.34
C LEU A 70 8.22 1.10 -16.01
N PHE A 71 7.89 1.34 -14.74
CA PHE A 71 7.23 2.56 -14.26
C PHE A 71 5.84 2.83 -14.89
N ALA A 72 5.03 1.80 -15.07
CA ALA A 72 3.65 1.95 -15.55
C ALA A 72 2.80 2.90 -14.69
N THR A 73 3.10 2.96 -13.38
CA THR A 73 2.48 3.90 -12.43
C THR A 73 3.49 4.99 -12.07
N LEU A 74 3.24 6.23 -12.49
CA LEU A 74 4.04 7.42 -12.15
C LEU A 74 3.38 8.23 -11.03
N ASP A 75 2.04 8.30 -11.02
CA ASP A 75 1.26 8.98 -9.99
C ASP A 75 0.60 7.94 -9.09
N SER A 76 0.74 8.11 -7.79
CA SER A 76 0.10 7.23 -6.83
C SER A 76 -1.42 7.38 -6.87
N THR A 77 -2.11 6.26 -6.93
CA THR A 77 -3.57 6.20 -6.94
C THR A 77 -4.06 5.56 -5.66
N SER A 78 -4.88 6.28 -4.90
CA SER A 78 -5.49 5.76 -3.66
C SER A 78 -6.97 5.45 -3.87
N ARG A 79 -7.45 4.33 -3.32
CA ARG A 79 -8.86 3.91 -3.36
C ARG A 79 -9.28 3.29 -2.04
N SER A 80 -10.58 3.38 -1.75
CA SER A 80 -11.20 2.62 -0.65
C SER A 80 -11.23 1.14 -1.00
N LEU A 81 -10.88 0.31 -0.02
CA LEU A 81 -10.91 -1.14 -0.08
C LEU A 81 -11.78 -1.66 1.06
N GLN A 82 -12.76 -2.48 0.72
CA GLN A 82 -13.57 -3.17 1.71
C GLN A 82 -12.92 -4.51 2.07
N LEU A 83 -12.57 -4.68 3.34
CA LEU A 83 -11.96 -5.90 3.85
C LEU A 83 -13.02 -6.96 4.16
N SER A 84 -12.64 -8.22 4.18
CA SER A 84 -13.53 -9.35 4.44
C SER A 84 -14.22 -9.30 5.81
N ASN A 85 -13.64 -8.58 6.78
CA ASN A 85 -14.21 -8.34 8.11
C ASN A 85 -15.20 -7.15 8.17
N GLY A 86 -15.62 -6.62 7.02
CA GLY A 86 -16.54 -5.48 6.92
C GLY A 86 -15.92 -4.12 7.24
N LYS A 87 -14.63 -4.04 7.54
CA LYS A 87 -13.94 -2.77 7.77
C LYS A 87 -13.41 -2.19 6.46
N GLU A 88 -13.24 -0.86 6.45
CA GLU A 88 -12.68 -0.15 5.32
C GLU A 88 -11.20 0.19 5.55
N ALA A 89 -10.41 0.07 4.49
CA ALA A 89 -9.05 0.53 4.41
C ALA A 89 -8.86 1.39 3.16
N VAL A 90 -7.81 2.18 3.11
CA VAL A 90 -7.37 2.88 1.90
C VAL A 90 -6.15 2.15 1.37
N ILE A 91 -6.20 1.72 0.12
CA ILE A 91 -5.07 1.11 -0.57
C ILE A 91 -4.51 2.08 -1.60
N SER A 92 -3.19 2.18 -1.66
CA SER A 92 -2.46 3.04 -2.60
C SER A 92 -1.52 2.20 -3.44
N ASP A 93 -1.61 2.36 -4.78
CA ASP A 93 -0.61 1.83 -5.71
C ASP A 93 0.59 2.76 -5.73
N THR A 94 1.78 2.22 -5.56
CA THR A 94 3.03 2.98 -5.57
C THR A 94 3.82 2.70 -6.84
N VAL A 95 4.78 3.58 -7.14
CA VAL A 95 5.72 3.35 -8.24
C VAL A 95 6.54 2.10 -7.98
N GLY A 96 6.77 1.31 -9.03
CA GLY A 96 7.62 0.13 -8.94
C GLY A 96 9.08 0.48 -8.68
N PHE A 97 9.71 -0.25 -7.77
CA PHE A 97 11.14 -0.14 -7.52
C PHE A 97 11.95 -0.81 -8.65
N ILE A 98 13.12 -0.27 -8.92
CA ILE A 98 14.12 -0.86 -9.82
C ILE A 98 15.48 -0.94 -9.12
N SER A 99 16.30 -1.89 -9.55
CA SER A 99 17.70 -1.95 -9.12
C SER A 99 18.45 -0.67 -9.50
N ASN A 100 19.32 -0.19 -8.61
CA ASN A 100 20.18 0.98 -8.85
C ASN A 100 19.41 2.26 -9.21
N LEU A 101 18.36 2.60 -8.45
CA LEU A 101 17.66 3.87 -8.64
C LEU A 101 18.68 5.03 -8.54
N PRO A 102 18.92 5.80 -9.61
CA PRO A 102 19.88 6.91 -9.55
C PRO A 102 19.45 7.93 -8.50
N HIS A 103 20.38 8.42 -7.69
CA HIS A 103 20.07 9.34 -6.57
C HIS A 103 19.30 10.60 -6.99
N HIS A 104 19.47 11.07 -8.23
CA HIS A 104 18.70 12.20 -8.76
C HIS A 104 17.24 11.88 -9.05
N LEU A 105 16.89 10.61 -9.31
CA LEU A 105 15.51 10.17 -9.50
C LEU A 105 14.80 9.94 -8.14
N VAL A 106 15.53 9.64 -7.08
CA VAL A 106 14.96 9.48 -5.72
C VAL A 106 14.19 10.73 -5.30
N ALA A 107 14.68 11.93 -5.68
CA ALA A 107 13.99 13.18 -5.39
C ALA A 107 12.64 13.30 -6.10
N SER A 108 12.54 12.83 -7.35
CA SER A 108 11.30 12.82 -8.13
C SER A 108 10.31 11.77 -7.63
N PHE A 109 10.81 10.63 -7.12
CA PHE A 109 9.99 9.56 -6.54
C PHE A 109 9.61 9.79 -5.07
N ARG A 110 10.16 10.82 -4.42
CA ARG A 110 9.83 11.12 -3.00
C ARG A 110 8.34 11.26 -2.73
N ALA A 111 7.57 11.82 -3.67
CA ALA A 111 6.13 11.99 -3.49
C ALA A 111 5.39 10.64 -3.42
N THR A 112 5.78 9.69 -4.27
CA THR A 112 5.19 8.34 -4.33
C THR A 112 5.74 7.42 -3.25
N LEU A 113 7.01 7.56 -2.87
CA LEU A 113 7.63 6.86 -1.75
C LEU A 113 7.06 7.33 -0.40
N LYS A 114 6.61 8.59 -0.32
CA LYS A 114 5.95 9.14 0.87
C LYS A 114 4.68 8.39 1.24
N GLU A 115 3.95 7.86 0.28
CA GLU A 115 2.77 7.04 0.56
C GLU A 115 3.13 5.70 1.21
N ALA A 116 4.25 5.10 0.80
CA ALA A 116 4.78 3.90 1.46
C ALA A 116 5.25 4.23 2.89
N GLU A 117 5.95 5.36 3.09
CA GLU A 117 6.39 5.85 4.41
C GLU A 117 5.22 6.17 5.35
N GLU A 118 4.12 6.70 4.81
CA GLU A 118 2.92 7.07 5.57
C GLU A 118 1.92 5.92 5.75
N ALA A 119 2.18 4.73 5.20
CA ALA A 119 1.30 3.57 5.31
C ALA A 119 1.28 3.00 6.74
N ASP A 120 0.14 2.44 7.14
CA ASP A 120 0.01 1.66 8.37
C ASP A 120 0.42 0.20 8.17
N PHE A 121 0.40 -0.26 6.91
CA PHE A 121 0.69 -1.63 6.50
C PHE A 121 1.17 -1.67 5.04
N LEU A 122 2.11 -2.56 4.74
CA LEU A 122 2.64 -2.72 3.38
C LEU A 122 2.27 -4.10 2.81
N VAL A 123 1.92 -4.11 1.53
CA VAL A 123 1.78 -5.31 0.71
C VAL A 123 2.98 -5.37 -0.22
N HIS A 124 3.95 -6.22 0.11
CA HIS A 124 5.15 -6.41 -0.71
C HIS A 124 4.88 -7.46 -1.78
N VAL A 125 4.74 -7.02 -3.02
CA VAL A 125 4.44 -7.89 -4.17
C VAL A 125 5.72 -8.30 -4.88
N ALA A 126 5.94 -9.61 -4.99
CA ALA A 126 7.03 -10.23 -5.74
C ALA A 126 6.49 -11.07 -6.89
N ASP A 127 7.14 -11.07 -8.03
CA ASP A 127 6.83 -11.93 -9.17
C ASP A 127 7.50 -13.29 -8.98
N ILE A 128 6.69 -14.34 -8.69
CA ILE A 128 7.22 -15.69 -8.48
C ILE A 128 7.81 -16.32 -9.75
N SER A 129 7.39 -15.85 -10.93
CA SER A 129 7.85 -16.36 -12.23
C SER A 129 9.18 -15.75 -12.70
N ASP A 130 9.72 -14.81 -11.94
CA ASP A 130 11.00 -14.15 -12.21
C ASP A 130 12.13 -14.93 -11.52
N GLU A 131 13.15 -15.37 -12.27
CA GLU A 131 14.29 -16.10 -11.73
C GLU A 131 15.08 -15.29 -10.68
N ASP A 132 15.09 -13.97 -10.83
CA ASP A 132 15.77 -13.02 -9.94
C ASP A 132 14.89 -12.48 -8.79
N PHE A 133 13.72 -13.08 -8.51
CA PHE A 133 12.76 -12.52 -7.54
C PHE A 133 13.36 -12.26 -6.16
N GLN A 134 14.28 -13.09 -5.69
CA GLN A 134 14.96 -12.94 -4.39
C GLN A 134 15.81 -11.66 -4.34
N LYS A 135 16.54 -11.38 -5.42
CA LYS A 135 17.32 -10.16 -5.57
C LYS A 135 16.41 -8.93 -5.62
N HIS A 136 15.33 -9.01 -6.40
CA HIS A 136 14.34 -7.93 -6.50
C HIS A 136 13.67 -7.64 -5.15
N MET A 137 13.40 -8.66 -4.35
CA MET A 137 12.89 -8.48 -2.99
C MET A 137 13.90 -7.75 -2.09
N ALA A 138 15.18 -8.15 -2.14
CA ALA A 138 16.24 -7.50 -1.38
C ALA A 138 16.45 -6.02 -1.80
N ASP A 139 16.33 -5.72 -3.10
CA ASP A 139 16.37 -4.35 -3.61
C ASP A 139 15.22 -3.50 -3.03
N VAL A 140 14.00 -4.04 -3.00
CA VAL A 140 12.83 -3.38 -2.40
C VAL A 140 13.06 -3.11 -0.91
N GLU A 141 13.54 -4.09 -0.15
CA GLU A 141 13.86 -3.92 1.27
C GLU A 141 14.90 -2.83 1.51
N THR A 142 15.92 -2.77 0.64
CA THR A 142 16.96 -1.73 0.71
C THR A 142 16.37 -0.34 0.52
N VAL A 143 15.44 -0.18 -0.43
CA VAL A 143 14.75 1.09 -0.64
C VAL A 143 13.84 1.42 0.54
N LEU A 144 13.06 0.47 1.06
CA LEU A 144 12.21 0.68 2.23
C LEU A 144 13.03 1.15 3.45
N LYS A 145 14.21 0.55 3.69
CA LYS A 145 15.16 1.01 4.71
C LYS A 145 15.64 2.44 4.48
N SER A 146 15.95 2.79 3.23
CA SER A 146 16.46 4.12 2.89
C SER A 146 15.45 5.25 3.13
N ILE A 147 14.16 4.94 3.10
CA ILE A 147 13.06 5.88 3.38
C ILE A 147 12.50 5.73 4.82
N GLY A 148 13.09 4.86 5.66
CA GLY A 148 12.64 4.64 7.02
C GLY A 148 11.32 3.90 7.16
N ALA A 149 10.90 3.15 6.14
CA ALA A 149 9.65 2.38 6.10
C ALA A 149 9.81 0.90 6.48
N ASP A 150 11.01 0.47 6.81
CA ASP A 150 11.36 -0.92 7.20
C ASP A 150 10.70 -1.37 8.50
N HIS A 151 10.28 -0.43 9.36
CA HIS A 151 9.57 -0.70 10.60
C HIS A 151 8.07 -0.97 10.40
N ILE A 152 7.53 -0.70 9.20
CA ILE A 152 6.09 -0.84 8.92
C ILE A 152 5.75 -2.33 8.78
N PRO A 153 4.71 -2.83 9.48
CA PRO A 153 4.26 -4.20 9.31
C PRO A 153 3.92 -4.49 7.84
N HIS A 154 4.37 -5.62 7.33
CA HIS A 154 4.13 -5.97 5.94
C HIS A 154 3.74 -7.44 5.75
N ILE A 155 3.13 -7.74 4.62
CA ILE A 155 2.85 -9.08 4.13
C ILE A 155 3.54 -9.28 2.78
N LEU A 156 4.29 -10.38 2.65
CA LEU A 156 4.87 -10.77 1.38
C LEU A 156 3.84 -11.50 0.54
N VAL A 157 3.72 -11.10 -0.72
CA VAL A 157 2.77 -11.65 -1.68
C VAL A 157 3.51 -12.07 -2.94
N PHE A 158 3.60 -13.37 -3.18
CA PHE A 158 4.06 -13.92 -4.44
C PHE A 158 2.90 -13.90 -5.46
N ASN A 159 3.04 -13.06 -6.46
CA ASN A 159 2.08 -12.90 -7.55
C ASN A 159 2.51 -13.72 -8.78
N LYS A 160 1.59 -13.88 -9.72
CA LYS A 160 1.75 -14.60 -10.99
C LYS A 160 1.94 -16.12 -10.82
N ILE A 161 1.30 -16.72 -9.81
CA ILE A 161 1.31 -18.18 -9.61
C ILE A 161 0.68 -18.96 -10.78
N ASP A 162 0.00 -18.29 -11.67
CA ASP A 162 -0.54 -18.85 -12.92
C ASP A 162 0.55 -19.14 -13.96
N LYS A 163 1.78 -18.64 -13.76
CA LYS A 163 2.92 -18.83 -14.67
C LYS A 163 3.92 -19.89 -14.22
N VAL A 164 3.74 -20.47 -13.04
CA VAL A 164 4.66 -21.47 -12.45
C VAL A 164 3.89 -22.74 -12.09
N SER A 165 4.61 -23.85 -11.94
CA SER A 165 4.02 -25.12 -11.55
C SER A 165 3.66 -25.17 -10.06
N GLU A 166 2.72 -26.05 -9.68
CA GLU A 166 2.37 -26.27 -8.27
C GLU A 166 3.58 -26.72 -7.43
N ALA A 167 4.47 -27.53 -8.00
CA ALA A 167 5.69 -28.00 -7.32
C ALA A 167 6.65 -26.85 -6.99
N GLU A 168 6.77 -25.86 -7.87
CA GLU A 168 7.56 -24.65 -7.62
C GLU A 168 6.93 -23.80 -6.52
N ILE A 169 5.58 -23.63 -6.55
CA ILE A 169 4.85 -22.93 -5.50
C ILE A 169 5.10 -23.58 -4.14
N GLU A 170 4.94 -24.90 -4.03
CA GLU A 170 5.16 -25.64 -2.79
C GLU A 170 6.59 -25.51 -2.27
N ASN A 171 7.58 -25.53 -3.16
CA ASN A 171 8.98 -25.38 -2.80
C ASN A 171 9.27 -23.99 -2.20
N ILE A 172 8.76 -22.92 -2.85
CA ILE A 172 8.92 -21.55 -2.37
C ILE A 172 8.13 -21.34 -1.08
N GLN A 173 6.94 -21.92 -0.95
CA GLN A 173 6.12 -21.84 0.26
C GLN A 173 6.81 -22.42 1.50
N ARG A 174 7.63 -23.46 1.35
CA ARG A 174 8.45 -24.00 2.45
C ARG A 174 9.47 -22.97 2.97
N SER A 175 10.03 -22.16 2.06
CA SER A 175 11.00 -21.11 2.41
C SER A 175 10.33 -19.84 2.95
N TYR A 176 9.08 -19.60 2.56
CA TYR A 176 8.29 -18.40 2.92
C TYR A 176 6.90 -18.80 3.44
N PRO A 177 6.81 -19.43 4.63
CA PRO A 177 5.55 -19.99 5.14
C PRO A 177 4.47 -18.94 5.43
N ASP A 178 4.86 -17.71 5.76
CA ASP A 178 3.95 -16.60 6.07
C ASP A 178 3.54 -15.78 4.83
N ALA A 179 4.10 -16.10 3.66
CA ALA A 179 3.78 -15.40 2.42
C ALA A 179 2.44 -15.86 1.82
N GLN A 180 1.81 -14.96 1.09
CA GLN A 180 0.61 -15.26 0.32
C GLN A 180 0.97 -15.54 -1.15
N PHE A 181 0.29 -16.49 -1.76
CA PHE A 181 0.51 -16.93 -3.13
C PHE A 181 -0.75 -16.67 -3.95
N ILE A 182 -0.68 -15.73 -4.88
CA ILE A 182 -1.85 -15.24 -5.64
C ILE A 182 -1.58 -15.14 -7.13
N SER A 183 -2.65 -15.07 -7.91
CA SER A 183 -2.62 -14.53 -9.26
C SER A 183 -3.56 -13.33 -9.34
N ALA A 184 -3.01 -12.14 -9.44
CA ALA A 184 -3.78 -10.93 -9.65
C ALA A 184 -4.48 -10.94 -11.03
N ALA A 185 -3.92 -11.60 -12.04
CA ALA A 185 -4.49 -11.72 -13.38
C ALA A 185 -5.73 -12.61 -13.38
N THR A 186 -5.65 -13.82 -12.83
CA THR A 186 -6.75 -14.80 -12.83
C THR A 186 -7.73 -14.63 -11.67
N GLY A 187 -7.28 -14.01 -10.55
CA GLY A 187 -8.04 -13.90 -9.31
C GLY A 187 -7.81 -15.07 -8.34
N ARG A 188 -6.92 -16.00 -8.67
CA ARG A 188 -6.61 -17.15 -7.80
C ARG A 188 -6.09 -16.68 -6.45
N ASN A 189 -6.68 -17.20 -5.36
CA ASN A 189 -6.35 -16.93 -3.96
C ASN A 189 -6.54 -15.47 -3.49
N ILE A 190 -7.18 -14.59 -4.25
CA ILE A 190 -7.42 -13.18 -3.85
C ILE A 190 -8.32 -13.09 -2.62
N ASP A 191 -9.38 -13.89 -2.53
CA ASP A 191 -10.30 -13.86 -1.37
C ASP A 191 -9.59 -14.30 -0.08
N LYS A 192 -8.73 -15.34 -0.17
CA LYS A 192 -7.90 -15.79 0.96
C LYS A 192 -6.92 -14.70 1.40
N PHE A 193 -6.29 -14.02 0.44
CA PHE A 193 -5.39 -12.90 0.71
C PHE A 193 -6.12 -11.72 1.40
N LEU A 194 -7.33 -11.37 0.93
CA LEU A 194 -8.14 -10.32 1.54
C LEU A 194 -8.52 -10.66 2.99
N LEU A 195 -8.83 -11.92 3.28
CA LEU A 195 -9.13 -12.38 4.63
C LEU A 195 -7.92 -12.22 5.55
N GLU A 196 -6.77 -12.74 5.15
CA GLU A 196 -5.51 -12.66 5.90
C GLU A 196 -5.08 -11.19 6.14
N MET A 197 -5.18 -10.36 5.12
CA MET A 197 -4.88 -8.94 5.23
C MET A 197 -5.83 -8.25 6.22
N GLY A 198 -7.12 -8.59 6.20
CA GLY A 198 -8.11 -8.07 7.14
C GLY A 198 -7.79 -8.43 8.59
N GLU A 199 -7.35 -9.65 8.84
CA GLU A 199 -6.94 -10.12 10.18
C GLU A 199 -5.66 -9.44 10.67
N ARG A 200 -4.67 -9.26 9.80
CA ARG A 200 -3.40 -8.56 10.16
C ARG A 200 -3.59 -7.07 10.41
N LEU A 201 -4.43 -6.41 9.63
CA LEU A 201 -4.75 -4.98 9.81
C LEU A 201 -5.60 -4.71 11.05
N HIS A 202 -6.47 -5.64 11.38
CA HIS A 202 -7.41 -5.53 12.47
C HIS A 202 -7.46 -6.87 13.22
N PRO A 203 -6.43 -7.18 14.01
CA PRO A 203 -6.44 -8.40 14.79
C PRO A 203 -7.71 -8.45 15.63
N SER A 204 -8.55 -9.45 15.38
CA SER A 204 -9.67 -9.74 16.25
C SER A 204 -9.06 -10.22 17.56
N GLY A 205 -9.01 -9.36 18.56
CA GLY A 205 -8.55 -9.75 19.89
C GLY A 205 -9.47 -10.85 20.40
N LYS A 206 -9.04 -12.11 20.32
CA LYS A 206 -9.68 -13.19 21.04
C LYS A 206 -9.42 -12.95 22.53
N ILE A 207 -10.37 -12.33 23.21
CA ILE A 207 -10.35 -12.23 24.67
C ILE A 207 -10.82 -13.59 25.18
N SER A 208 -9.90 -14.41 25.66
CA SER A 208 -10.24 -15.62 26.41
C SER A 208 -10.58 -15.22 27.84
N LEU A 209 -11.87 -15.15 28.15
CA LEU A 209 -12.36 -14.92 29.51
C LEU A 209 -12.51 -16.26 30.19
N LEU A 210 -11.72 -16.53 31.23
CA LEU A 210 -11.91 -17.60 32.17
C LEU A 210 -13.01 -17.16 33.18
N ILE A 211 -14.25 -17.60 32.94
CA ILE A 211 -15.38 -17.30 33.82
C ILE A 211 -15.54 -18.49 34.79
N PRO A 212 -15.37 -18.29 36.10
CA PRO A 212 -15.66 -19.36 37.07
C PRO A 212 -17.14 -19.80 36.99
N LEU A 213 -17.41 -21.09 37.20
CA LEU A 213 -18.76 -21.68 37.10
C LEU A 213 -19.84 -20.96 37.92
N SER A 214 -19.45 -20.24 38.98
CA SER A 214 -20.33 -19.36 39.76
C SER A 214 -20.77 -18.08 39.03
N GLY A 215 -20.15 -17.74 37.93
CA GLY A 215 -20.39 -16.52 37.15
C GLY A 215 -21.22 -16.71 35.87
N GLN A 216 -21.93 -17.81 35.69
CA GLN A 216 -22.71 -18.12 34.49
C GLN A 216 -23.76 -17.05 34.11
N LYS A 217 -24.22 -16.23 35.04
CA LYS A 217 -25.13 -15.10 34.77
C LYS A 217 -24.48 -13.96 33.98
N LEU A 218 -23.15 -13.90 33.94
CA LEU A 218 -22.42 -12.87 33.17
C LEU A 218 -22.35 -13.17 31.67
N ILE A 219 -22.54 -14.42 31.26
CA ILE A 219 -22.46 -14.83 29.85
C ILE A 219 -23.62 -14.24 29.02
N HIS A 220 -24.76 -13.99 29.64
CA HIS A 220 -25.97 -13.44 28.96
C HIS A 220 -25.87 -11.96 28.59
N ASN A 221 -24.88 -11.23 29.10
CA ASN A 221 -24.71 -9.79 28.88
C ASN A 221 -23.54 -9.45 27.93
N ILE A 222 -22.94 -10.46 27.26
CA ILE A 222 -21.79 -10.30 26.35
C ILE A 222 -22.26 -10.53 24.88
N HIS A 223 -23.42 -10.06 24.51
CA HIS A 223 -23.85 -9.97 23.10
C HIS A 223 -24.03 -8.52 22.70
#